data_716fc28a960aefaf77df6a3d95190605
#
_entry.id   716fc28a960aefaf77df6a3d95190605
#
_cell.length_a   1.000
_cell.length_b   1.000
_cell.length_c   1.000
_cell.angle_alpha   90.00
_cell.angle_beta   90.00
_cell.angle_gamma   90.00
#
_symmetry.space_group_name_H-M   'P 1'
#
loop_
_entity.id
_entity.type
_entity.pdbx_description
1 polymer ?
#
loop_
_entity_poly.entity_id
_entity_poly.type
_entity_poly.pdbx_seq_one_letter_code
_entity_poly.pdbx_strand_id
1 'polypeptide(L)'
;MRRLLRIIFVSYMLVLILLGFFQRRLLYHPRKSPDLSVAQFGDITSIFPAASDVSIRCTDGITIRGWLLHNEAVDPHTDVVRRPLVIFFHGNAGDRAGRVGWYRIFQQAGADVLAMDYHGYGDSEGAMSESAMQADCVATWNYATETLGYKPADIIVAGTSLGGAAAVLTAVAHVQPDDIPAGLLVVATFSSMVDVAGSTYPWLPVKAILVDRYPSDTRIPTVKCPVVVLHGDRDTLVDQQFGRKLFDAAAATSADGTPKQWVSMTNVNHNNLAEAGRKFVLPELQSLIERWQQRQ
;
A
#
# COMPACT_ATOMS: atom_id res chain seq x y z
N MET A 1 29.85 33.77 -23.78
CA MET A 1 29.12 32.58 -24.13
C MET A 1 29.70 31.30 -23.46
N ARG A 2 30.98 30.90 -23.67
CA ARG A 2 31.58 29.68 -23.10
C ARG A 2 31.60 29.64 -21.55
N ARG A 3 31.87 30.80 -20.88
CA ARG A 3 31.83 30.87 -19.40
C ARG A 3 30.42 30.66 -18.85
N LEU A 4 29.40 31.26 -19.45
CA LEU A 4 28.01 31.11 -19.03
C LEU A 4 27.53 29.66 -19.18
N LEU A 5 27.82 29.01 -20.31
CA LEU A 5 27.49 27.59 -20.53
C LEU A 5 28.17 26.66 -19.51
N ARG A 6 29.43 26.94 -19.13
CA ARG A 6 30.12 26.18 -18.07
C ARG A 6 29.43 26.36 -16.71
N ILE A 7 29.05 27.58 -16.35
CA ILE A 7 28.36 27.84 -15.09
C ILE A 7 27.01 27.08 -15.05
N ILE A 8 26.20 27.19 -16.12
CA ILE A 8 24.92 26.46 -16.21
C ILE A 8 25.15 24.95 -16.08
N PHE A 9 26.13 24.40 -16.80
CA PHE A 9 26.44 22.97 -16.74
C PHE A 9 26.87 22.53 -15.33
N VAL A 10 27.79 23.26 -14.71
CA VAL A 10 28.26 22.94 -13.34
C VAL A 10 27.12 23.06 -12.34
N SER A 11 26.30 24.11 -12.42
CA SER A 11 25.12 24.27 -11.54
C SER A 11 24.14 23.14 -11.71
N TYR A 12 23.84 22.71 -12.94
CA TYR A 12 22.95 21.59 -13.22
C TYR A 12 23.50 20.27 -12.64
N MET A 13 24.79 20.02 -12.87
CA MET A 13 25.46 18.84 -12.29
C MET A 13 25.41 18.83 -10.77
N LEU A 14 25.61 20.00 -10.14
CA LEU A 14 25.48 20.12 -8.67
C LEU A 14 24.05 19.81 -8.21
N VAL A 15 23.04 20.30 -8.91
CA VAL A 15 21.63 19.99 -8.62
C VAL A 15 21.38 18.48 -8.72
N LEU A 16 21.89 17.81 -9.77
CA LEU A 16 21.73 16.35 -9.92
C LEU A 16 22.40 15.57 -8.77
N ILE A 17 23.59 16.01 -8.36
CA ILE A 17 24.31 15.40 -7.22
C ILE A 17 23.52 15.59 -5.93
N LEU A 18 23.04 16.79 -5.63
CA LEU A 18 22.22 17.06 -4.44
C LEU A 18 20.93 16.26 -4.44
N LEU A 19 20.23 16.20 -5.58
CA LEU A 19 19.06 15.36 -5.73
C LEU A 19 19.38 13.87 -5.50
N GLY A 20 20.49 13.38 -6.02
CA GLY A 20 20.96 12.01 -5.79
C GLY A 20 21.12 11.68 -4.30
N PHE A 21 21.69 12.59 -3.51
CA PHE A 21 21.89 12.41 -2.06
C PHE A 21 20.61 12.60 -1.25
N PHE A 22 19.77 13.57 -1.60
CA PHE A 22 18.62 13.96 -0.78
C PHE A 22 17.28 13.44 -1.28
N GLN A 23 17.24 12.67 -2.37
CA GLN A 23 15.98 12.21 -3.01
C GLN A 23 15.02 11.52 -2.04
N ARG A 24 15.52 10.70 -1.08
CA ARG A 24 14.67 10.03 -0.10
C ARG A 24 13.97 10.99 0.86
N ARG A 25 14.65 12.11 1.23
CA ARG A 25 14.02 13.16 2.05
C ARG A 25 12.96 13.96 1.29
N LEU A 26 13.10 14.03 -0.04
CA LEU A 26 12.12 14.67 -0.92
C LEU A 26 10.98 13.74 -1.27
N LEU A 27 11.23 12.44 -1.30
CA LEU A 27 10.25 11.43 -1.68
C LEU A 27 9.36 11.04 -0.51
N TYR A 28 9.94 10.75 0.67
CA TYR A 28 9.20 10.20 1.81
C TYR A 28 8.83 11.28 2.82
N HIS A 29 7.59 11.25 3.30
CA HIS A 29 7.02 12.23 4.23
C HIS A 29 6.47 11.56 5.51
N PRO A 30 7.31 10.81 6.25
CA PRO A 30 6.88 10.16 7.46
C PRO A 30 6.49 11.17 8.55
N ARG A 31 5.39 10.92 9.26
CA ARG A 31 5.18 11.50 10.57
C ARG A 31 5.79 10.56 11.61
N LYS A 32 6.74 11.07 12.38
CA LYS A 32 7.30 10.35 13.53
C LYS A 32 6.42 10.61 14.75
N SER A 33 6.03 9.55 15.42
CA SER A 33 5.25 9.59 16.64
C SER A 33 5.93 8.68 17.66
N PRO A 34 6.20 9.14 18.89
CA PRO A 34 6.98 8.36 19.86
C PRO A 34 6.23 7.14 20.38
N ASP A 35 4.90 7.20 20.35
CA ASP A 35 4.00 6.13 20.80
C ASP A 35 2.69 6.23 20.02
N LEU A 36 2.32 5.12 19.38
CA LEU A 36 1.05 4.94 18.69
C LEU A 36 0.34 3.69 19.24
N SER A 37 0.39 3.45 20.55
CA SER A 37 -0.41 2.39 21.18
C SER A 37 -1.89 2.60 20.86
N VAL A 38 -2.54 1.56 20.34
CA VAL A 38 -3.94 1.60 19.88
C VAL A 38 -4.91 2.01 20.98
N ALA A 39 -4.58 1.73 22.24
CA ALA A 39 -5.37 2.13 23.39
C ALA A 39 -5.55 3.64 23.56
N GLN A 40 -4.66 4.46 22.95
CA GLN A 40 -4.75 5.93 22.97
C GLN A 40 -5.74 6.48 21.92
N PHE A 41 -6.25 5.63 21.02
CA PHE A 41 -7.10 6.02 19.89
C PHE A 41 -8.53 5.50 20.08
N GLY A 42 -9.34 6.24 20.89
CA GLY A 42 -10.71 5.87 21.22
C GLY A 42 -11.64 5.74 20.01
N ASP A 43 -11.38 6.46 18.92
CA ASP A 43 -12.10 6.32 17.66
C ASP A 43 -11.77 4.99 16.93
N ILE A 44 -10.58 4.43 17.10
CA ILE A 44 -10.21 3.12 16.60
C ILE A 44 -10.82 2.02 17.48
N THR A 45 -10.62 2.09 18.80
CA THR A 45 -11.12 1.07 19.72
C THR A 45 -12.64 1.03 19.80
N SER A 46 -13.33 2.14 19.47
CA SER A 46 -14.80 2.14 19.33
C SER A 46 -15.29 1.40 18.06
N ILE A 47 -14.49 1.38 17.01
CA ILE A 47 -14.79 0.66 15.75
C ILE A 47 -14.35 -0.80 15.86
N PHE A 48 -13.22 -1.05 16.50
CA PHE A 48 -12.58 -2.36 16.66
C PHE A 48 -12.28 -2.60 18.16
N PRO A 49 -13.26 -3.12 18.92
CA PRO A 49 -13.08 -3.32 20.36
C PRO A 49 -11.94 -4.26 20.75
N ALA A 50 -11.59 -5.20 19.86
CA ALA A 50 -10.48 -6.14 20.04
C ALA A 50 -9.20 -5.70 19.27
N ALA A 51 -8.98 -4.39 19.10
CA ALA A 51 -7.76 -3.87 18.49
C ALA A 51 -6.55 -4.10 19.39
N SER A 52 -5.41 -4.45 18.80
CA SER A 52 -4.15 -4.69 19.50
C SER A 52 -2.94 -4.11 18.77
N ASP A 53 -1.90 -3.79 19.53
CA ASP A 53 -0.62 -3.35 18.98
C ASP A 53 0.16 -4.55 18.44
N VAL A 54 0.84 -4.34 17.31
CA VAL A 54 1.69 -5.32 16.63
C VAL A 54 3.10 -4.79 16.52
N SER A 55 4.08 -5.65 16.76
CA SER A 55 5.50 -5.36 16.61
C SER A 55 6.16 -6.51 15.86
N ILE A 56 6.78 -6.24 14.72
CA ILE A 56 7.38 -7.24 13.84
C ILE A 56 8.85 -6.90 13.62
N ARG A 57 9.73 -7.86 13.85
CA ARG A 57 11.14 -7.72 13.53
C ARG A 57 11.39 -8.16 12.10
N CYS A 58 11.85 -7.25 11.25
CA CYS A 58 12.22 -7.52 9.85
C CYS A 58 13.55 -8.27 9.76
N THR A 59 13.83 -8.84 8.60
CA THR A 59 15.06 -9.62 8.35
C THR A 59 16.35 -8.80 8.45
N ASP A 60 16.27 -7.50 8.25
CA ASP A 60 17.38 -6.55 8.43
C ASP A 60 17.60 -6.12 9.90
N GLY A 61 16.77 -6.67 10.82
CA GLY A 61 16.87 -6.42 12.25
C GLY A 61 16.13 -5.18 12.75
N ILE A 62 15.47 -4.44 11.87
CA ILE A 62 14.64 -3.28 12.23
C ILE A 62 13.25 -3.76 12.69
N THR A 63 12.67 -3.06 13.66
CA THR A 63 11.32 -3.36 14.18
C THR A 63 10.32 -2.37 13.58
N ILE A 64 9.31 -2.90 12.89
CA ILE A 64 8.15 -2.14 12.45
C ILE A 64 6.98 -2.38 13.40
N ARG A 65 6.12 -1.36 13.53
CA ARG A 65 4.95 -1.38 14.42
C ARG A 65 3.68 -1.12 13.66
N GLY A 66 2.58 -1.68 14.17
CA GLY A 66 1.28 -1.61 13.53
C GLY A 66 0.15 -1.92 14.49
N TRP A 67 -1.03 -2.08 13.90
CA TRP A 67 -2.24 -2.50 14.59
C TRP A 67 -2.85 -3.72 13.92
N LEU A 68 -3.32 -4.65 14.75
CA LEU A 68 -4.25 -5.69 14.34
C LEU A 68 -5.64 -5.28 14.84
N LEU A 69 -6.57 -5.09 13.92
CA LEU A 69 -7.91 -4.58 14.17
C LEU A 69 -8.92 -5.69 13.85
N HIS A 70 -9.43 -6.37 14.87
CA HIS A 70 -10.48 -7.38 14.71
C HIS A 70 -11.85 -6.72 14.66
N ASN A 71 -12.66 -7.08 13.66
CA ASN A 71 -13.94 -6.44 13.34
C ASN A 71 -15.03 -6.64 14.42
N GLU A 72 -14.93 -7.71 15.19
CA GLU A 72 -15.78 -7.96 16.36
C GLU A 72 -14.97 -8.52 17.50
N ALA A 73 -15.45 -8.36 18.73
CA ALA A 73 -14.87 -9.04 19.86
C ALA A 73 -14.89 -10.57 19.58
N VAL A 74 -13.73 -11.20 19.65
CA VAL A 74 -13.63 -12.66 19.53
C VAL A 74 -14.27 -13.23 20.79
N ASP A 75 -15.48 -13.76 20.70
CA ASP A 75 -16.04 -14.55 21.79
C ASP A 75 -15.35 -15.94 21.75
N PRO A 76 -14.56 -16.29 22.76
CA PRO A 76 -13.83 -17.56 22.80
C PRO A 76 -14.76 -18.80 22.89
N HIS A 77 -16.08 -18.59 23.07
CA HIS A 77 -17.08 -19.65 23.25
C HIS A 77 -18.01 -19.84 22.03
N THR A 78 -17.87 -19.00 21.01
CA THR A 78 -18.62 -19.17 19.75
C THR A 78 -17.72 -19.72 18.65
N ASP A 79 -18.30 -20.47 17.73
CA ASP A 79 -17.62 -20.88 16.49
C ASP A 79 -17.11 -19.63 15.80
N VAL A 80 -15.78 -19.51 15.69
CA VAL A 80 -15.11 -18.34 15.12
C VAL A 80 -15.63 -18.14 13.71
N VAL A 81 -16.48 -17.14 13.51
CA VAL A 81 -16.85 -16.72 12.15
C VAL A 81 -15.55 -16.30 11.47
N ARG A 82 -15.07 -17.12 10.56
CA ARG A 82 -13.84 -16.87 9.84
C ARG A 82 -14.01 -15.59 9.00
N ARG A 83 -13.14 -14.61 9.21
CA ARG A 83 -13.12 -13.35 8.47
C ARG A 83 -11.88 -13.25 7.61
N PRO A 84 -11.97 -12.62 6.43
CA PRO A 84 -10.79 -12.32 5.67
C PRO A 84 -9.97 -11.24 6.38
N LEU A 85 -8.65 -11.32 6.24
CA LEU A 85 -7.72 -10.29 6.69
C LEU A 85 -7.43 -9.33 5.54
N VAL A 86 -7.56 -8.03 5.77
CA VAL A 86 -6.99 -7.01 4.90
C VAL A 86 -5.61 -6.61 5.43
N ILE A 87 -4.54 -6.93 4.71
CA ILE A 87 -3.24 -6.29 4.94
C ILE A 87 -3.28 -4.94 4.24
N PHE A 88 -3.24 -3.85 5.00
CA PHE A 88 -3.38 -2.51 4.48
C PHE A 88 -2.08 -1.71 4.52
N PHE A 89 -1.61 -1.30 3.35
CA PHE A 89 -0.46 -0.44 3.14
C PHE A 89 -0.89 1.00 2.87
N HIS A 90 -0.56 1.91 3.77
CA HIS A 90 -0.96 3.32 3.67
C HIS A 90 -0.11 4.12 2.67
N GLY A 91 -0.59 5.32 2.30
CA GLY A 91 0.13 6.23 1.40
C GLY A 91 1.34 6.90 2.06
N ASN A 92 2.10 7.63 1.27
CA ASN A 92 3.42 8.18 1.59
C ASN A 92 3.47 9.12 2.81
N ALA A 93 2.43 9.92 3.07
CA ALA A 93 2.44 10.91 4.15
C ALA A 93 1.79 10.38 5.42
N GLY A 94 2.26 10.84 6.60
CA GLY A 94 1.65 10.54 7.90
C GLY A 94 2.07 9.20 8.50
N ASP A 95 1.13 8.50 9.12
CA ASP A 95 1.27 7.22 9.80
C ASP A 95 -0.08 6.47 9.80
N ARG A 96 -0.12 5.27 10.44
CA ARG A 96 -1.34 4.45 10.57
C ARG A 96 -2.48 5.14 11.31
N ALA A 97 -2.21 6.00 12.30
CA ALA A 97 -3.25 6.66 13.07
C ALA A 97 -4.11 7.62 12.24
N GLY A 98 -3.55 8.17 11.16
CA GLY A 98 -4.29 9.03 10.23
C GLY A 98 -5.20 8.29 9.25
N ARG A 99 -5.47 6.98 9.42
CA ARG A 99 -6.16 6.15 8.42
C ARG A 99 -7.55 5.66 8.84
N VAL A 100 -8.16 6.28 9.83
CA VAL A 100 -9.48 5.88 10.39
C VAL A 100 -10.55 5.70 9.30
N GLY A 101 -10.56 6.58 8.29
CA GLY A 101 -11.51 6.48 7.18
C GLY A 101 -11.39 5.16 6.41
N TRP A 102 -10.16 4.66 6.20
CA TRP A 102 -9.90 3.37 5.58
C TRP A 102 -10.32 2.21 6.47
N TYR A 103 -10.02 2.27 7.77
CA TYR A 103 -10.42 1.23 8.72
C TYR A 103 -11.93 1.07 8.79
N ARG A 104 -12.69 2.17 8.72
CA ARG A 104 -14.16 2.13 8.62
C ARG A 104 -14.67 1.43 7.36
N ILE A 105 -13.98 1.59 6.23
CA ILE A 105 -14.33 0.88 4.98
C ILE A 105 -14.12 -0.62 5.17
N PHE A 106 -12.98 -1.04 5.72
CA PHE A 106 -12.66 -2.45 5.95
C PHE A 106 -13.60 -3.08 6.98
N GLN A 107 -13.89 -2.38 8.07
CA GLN A 107 -14.85 -2.81 9.07
C GLN A 107 -16.24 -3.05 8.48
N GLN A 108 -16.74 -2.12 7.66
CA GLN A 108 -18.05 -2.26 7.01
C GLN A 108 -18.10 -3.36 5.96
N ALA A 109 -16.97 -3.71 5.36
CA ALA A 109 -16.85 -4.85 4.48
C ALA A 109 -16.80 -6.19 5.25
N GLY A 110 -16.67 -6.18 6.57
CA GLY A 110 -16.63 -7.39 7.39
C GLY A 110 -15.23 -8.02 7.50
N ALA A 111 -14.15 -7.28 7.25
CA ALA A 111 -12.78 -7.79 7.30
C ALA A 111 -12.07 -7.38 8.61
N ASP A 112 -11.14 -8.21 9.05
CA ASP A 112 -10.08 -7.84 9.98
C ASP A 112 -9.01 -7.03 9.25
N VAL A 113 -8.20 -6.26 9.98
CA VAL A 113 -7.18 -5.39 9.34
C VAL A 113 -5.84 -5.55 10.05
N LEU A 114 -4.77 -5.79 9.28
CA LEU A 114 -3.39 -5.62 9.70
C LEU A 114 -2.82 -4.37 9.03
N ALA A 115 -2.58 -3.33 9.83
CA ALA A 115 -2.09 -2.03 9.35
C ALA A 115 -0.74 -1.73 9.98
N MET A 116 0.33 -1.77 9.17
CA MET A 116 1.70 -1.53 9.62
C MET A 116 2.19 -0.15 9.17
N ASP A 117 2.97 0.51 10.04
CA ASP A 117 3.81 1.63 9.63
C ASP A 117 5.15 1.11 9.11
N TYR A 118 5.60 1.64 7.99
CA TYR A 118 6.86 1.28 7.35
C TYR A 118 8.07 1.69 8.19
N HIS A 119 9.26 1.21 7.81
CA HIS A 119 10.53 1.74 8.29
C HIS A 119 10.51 3.26 8.34
N GLY A 120 10.73 3.81 9.53
CA GLY A 120 10.81 5.25 9.73
C GLY A 120 9.48 6.00 9.81
N TYR A 121 8.33 5.34 9.66
CA TYR A 121 6.99 5.93 9.86
C TYR A 121 6.47 5.64 11.26
N GLY A 122 5.59 6.53 11.76
CA GLY A 122 4.99 6.40 13.07
C GLY A 122 6.02 6.18 14.16
N ASP A 123 5.86 5.10 14.91
CA ASP A 123 6.79 4.62 15.94
C ASP A 123 7.67 3.43 15.47
N SER A 124 7.64 3.09 14.18
CA SER A 124 8.55 2.13 13.57
C SER A 124 9.98 2.66 13.52
N GLU A 125 10.94 1.75 13.66
CA GLU A 125 12.37 2.05 13.60
C GLU A 125 12.86 2.26 12.16
N GLY A 126 14.12 2.62 12.01
CA GLY A 126 14.80 2.69 10.72
C GLY A 126 14.50 3.93 9.88
N ALA A 127 14.69 3.78 8.57
CA ALA A 127 14.45 4.82 7.58
C ALA A 127 13.95 4.22 6.27
N MET A 128 13.00 4.92 5.63
CA MET A 128 12.33 4.45 4.43
C MET A 128 13.23 4.39 3.21
N SER A 129 13.06 3.32 2.43
CA SER A 129 13.62 3.10 1.09
C SER A 129 12.79 2.02 0.38
N GLU A 130 13.00 1.81 -0.93
CA GLU A 130 12.32 0.70 -1.62
C GLU A 130 12.73 -0.67 -1.04
N SER A 131 14.02 -0.85 -0.67
CA SER A 131 14.49 -2.09 -0.04
C SER A 131 13.91 -2.28 1.37
N ALA A 132 13.77 -1.21 2.16
CA ALA A 132 13.12 -1.26 3.47
C ALA A 132 11.62 -1.64 3.31
N MET A 133 10.90 -1.02 2.37
CA MET A 133 9.52 -1.42 2.07
C MET A 133 9.41 -2.89 1.68
N GLN A 134 10.37 -3.41 0.92
CA GLN A 134 10.39 -4.83 0.57
C GLN A 134 10.51 -5.72 1.83
N ALA A 135 11.39 -5.35 2.77
CA ALA A 135 11.51 -6.05 4.05
C ALA A 135 10.21 -5.95 4.88
N ASP A 136 9.57 -4.77 4.91
CA ASP A 136 8.29 -4.55 5.59
C ASP A 136 7.18 -5.43 5.02
N CYS A 137 7.07 -5.49 3.70
CA CYS A 137 6.06 -6.31 3.01
C CYS A 137 6.21 -7.79 3.33
N VAL A 138 7.44 -8.31 3.25
CA VAL A 138 7.75 -9.71 3.58
C VAL A 138 7.45 -10.01 5.05
N ALA A 139 7.91 -9.15 5.96
CA ALA A 139 7.70 -9.32 7.40
C ALA A 139 6.21 -9.29 7.77
N THR A 140 5.45 -8.36 7.16
CA THR A 140 4.00 -8.24 7.38
C THR A 140 3.24 -9.46 6.88
N TRP A 141 3.57 -9.97 5.69
CA TRP A 141 2.97 -11.18 5.15
C TRP A 141 3.26 -12.41 6.01
N ASN A 142 4.54 -12.64 6.35
CA ASN A 142 4.92 -13.77 7.19
C ASN A 142 4.27 -13.70 8.58
N TYR A 143 4.14 -12.51 9.15
CA TYR A 143 3.41 -12.35 10.41
C TYR A 143 1.94 -12.73 10.27
N ALA A 144 1.27 -12.33 9.19
CA ALA A 144 -0.12 -12.69 8.93
C ALA A 144 -0.29 -14.22 8.75
N THR A 145 0.62 -14.86 8.02
CA THR A 145 0.49 -16.28 7.68
C THR A 145 1.06 -17.20 8.76
N GLU A 146 2.24 -16.92 9.30
CA GLU A 146 2.94 -17.80 10.22
C GLU A 146 2.60 -17.54 11.69
N THR A 147 2.33 -16.27 12.07
CA THR A 147 2.04 -15.90 13.46
C THR A 147 0.55 -15.83 13.73
N LEU A 148 -0.22 -15.14 12.87
CA LEU A 148 -1.67 -15.04 13.02
C LEU A 148 -2.42 -16.26 12.45
N GLY A 149 -1.76 -17.09 11.61
CA GLY A 149 -2.32 -18.32 11.07
C GLY A 149 -3.35 -18.12 9.94
N TYR A 150 -3.42 -16.93 9.33
CA TYR A 150 -4.26 -16.72 8.14
C TYR A 150 -3.70 -17.51 6.96
N LYS A 151 -4.55 -18.24 6.25
CA LYS A 151 -4.13 -18.83 4.98
C LYS A 151 -3.98 -17.73 3.94
N PRO A 152 -3.04 -17.82 2.99
CA PRO A 152 -2.92 -16.87 1.88
C PRO A 152 -4.25 -16.53 1.22
N ALA A 153 -5.06 -17.56 0.94
CA ALA A 153 -6.39 -17.43 0.34
C ALA A 153 -7.42 -16.67 1.20
N ASP A 154 -7.12 -16.37 2.47
CA ASP A 154 -7.96 -15.58 3.38
C ASP A 154 -7.48 -14.11 3.47
N ILE A 155 -6.40 -13.75 2.77
CA ILE A 155 -5.76 -12.43 2.84
C ILE A 155 -6.07 -11.62 1.60
N ILE A 156 -6.66 -10.44 1.76
CA ILE A 156 -6.77 -9.41 0.73
C ILE A 156 -5.64 -8.39 0.96
N VAL A 157 -4.82 -8.17 -0.04
CA VAL A 157 -3.75 -7.16 0.03
C VAL A 157 -4.29 -5.84 -0.53
N ALA A 158 -4.29 -4.80 0.29
CA ALA A 158 -4.82 -3.49 -0.09
C ALA A 158 -3.77 -2.39 0.10
N GLY A 159 -3.79 -1.38 -0.79
CA GLY A 159 -2.86 -0.26 -0.64
C GLY A 159 -3.29 0.99 -1.38
N THR A 160 -2.85 2.15 -0.85
CA THR A 160 -3.16 3.47 -1.43
C THR A 160 -1.88 4.22 -1.82
N SER A 161 -1.87 4.86 -2.98
CA SER A 161 -0.73 5.68 -3.43
C SER A 161 0.59 4.87 -3.35
N LEU A 162 1.58 5.31 -2.59
CA LEU A 162 2.81 4.56 -2.32
C LEU A 162 2.53 3.15 -1.78
N GLY A 163 1.53 3.01 -0.91
CA GLY A 163 1.10 1.71 -0.37
C GLY A 163 0.54 0.76 -1.42
N GLY A 164 0.06 1.28 -2.56
CA GLY A 164 -0.32 0.45 -3.71
C GLY A 164 0.89 -0.28 -4.32
N ALA A 165 2.06 0.36 -4.34
CA ALA A 165 3.30 -0.30 -4.77
C ALA A 165 3.73 -1.39 -3.76
N ALA A 166 3.55 -1.16 -2.45
CA ALA A 166 3.77 -2.17 -1.41
C ALA A 166 2.80 -3.35 -1.57
N ALA A 167 1.51 -3.06 -1.83
CA ALA A 167 0.50 -4.09 -2.05
C ALA A 167 0.82 -4.97 -3.28
N VAL A 168 1.21 -4.37 -4.41
CA VAL A 168 1.67 -5.11 -5.60
C VAL A 168 2.88 -5.97 -5.27
N LEU A 169 3.87 -5.40 -4.55
CA LEU A 169 5.07 -6.13 -4.15
C LEU A 169 4.73 -7.34 -3.27
N THR A 170 3.85 -7.17 -2.28
CA THR A 170 3.39 -8.26 -1.40
C THR A 170 2.67 -9.34 -2.19
N ALA A 171 1.78 -8.98 -3.12
CA ALA A 171 1.04 -9.95 -3.93
C ALA A 171 1.93 -10.76 -4.90
N VAL A 172 3.15 -10.29 -5.19
CA VAL A 172 4.12 -10.94 -6.09
C VAL A 172 5.19 -11.71 -5.34
N ALA A 173 5.62 -11.26 -4.16
CA ALA A 173 6.79 -11.79 -3.44
C ALA A 173 6.61 -13.24 -2.96
N HIS A 174 5.38 -13.72 -2.86
CA HIS A 174 5.02 -15.02 -2.27
C HIS A 174 4.39 -15.99 -3.28
N VAL A 175 4.87 -15.97 -4.54
CA VAL A 175 4.34 -16.79 -5.64
C VAL A 175 4.82 -18.26 -5.52
N GLN A 176 4.53 -18.91 -4.39
CA GLN A 176 4.33 -20.36 -4.41
C GLN A 176 2.92 -20.63 -4.94
N PRO A 177 2.66 -21.78 -5.58
CA PRO A 177 1.32 -22.09 -6.12
C PRO A 177 0.19 -21.96 -5.09
N ASP A 178 0.51 -22.16 -3.81
CA ASP A 178 -0.44 -22.18 -2.70
C ASP A 178 -0.50 -20.84 -1.92
N ASP A 179 0.36 -19.86 -2.23
CA ASP A 179 0.46 -18.57 -1.53
C ASP A 179 -0.31 -17.44 -2.24
N ILE A 180 -1.37 -17.77 -2.97
CA ILE A 180 -2.14 -16.78 -3.71
C ILE A 180 -3.11 -16.06 -2.77
N PRO A 181 -3.02 -14.69 -2.63
CA PRO A 181 -3.97 -13.92 -1.86
C PRO A 181 -5.41 -14.06 -2.38
N ALA A 182 -6.40 -13.77 -1.53
CA ALA A 182 -7.81 -13.68 -1.93
C ALA A 182 -8.06 -12.58 -2.98
N GLY A 183 -7.26 -11.50 -2.94
CA GLY A 183 -7.33 -10.42 -3.91
C GLY A 183 -6.30 -9.32 -3.68
N LEU A 184 -6.10 -8.49 -4.70
CA LEU A 184 -5.30 -7.27 -4.67
C LEU A 184 -6.19 -6.07 -4.98
N LEU A 185 -6.28 -5.11 -4.05
CA LEU A 185 -7.03 -3.88 -4.20
C LEU A 185 -6.11 -2.68 -4.04
N VAL A 186 -5.90 -1.91 -5.13
CA VAL A 186 -5.03 -0.74 -5.12
C VAL A 186 -5.77 0.52 -5.51
N VAL A 187 -5.55 1.61 -4.77
CA VAL A 187 -6.28 2.86 -4.92
C VAL A 187 -5.32 4.02 -5.12
N ALA A 188 -5.54 4.81 -6.19
CA ALA A 188 -4.77 6.02 -6.51
C ALA A 188 -3.26 5.81 -6.50
N THR A 189 -2.82 4.68 -7.05
CA THR A 189 -1.42 4.26 -7.14
C THR A 189 -0.84 4.48 -8.54
N PHE A 190 0.38 4.07 -8.76
CA PHE A 190 1.15 4.37 -9.97
C PHE A 190 1.83 3.12 -10.56
N SER A 191 2.16 3.21 -11.84
CA SER A 191 2.93 2.21 -12.60
C SER A 191 4.37 2.09 -12.10
N SER A 192 5.04 3.23 -11.89
CA SER A 192 6.36 3.32 -11.26
C SER A 192 6.61 4.73 -10.72
N MET A 193 7.50 4.86 -9.73
CA MET A 193 7.94 6.17 -9.25
C MET A 193 8.72 6.93 -10.34
N VAL A 194 9.36 6.20 -11.26
CA VAL A 194 10.03 6.78 -12.41
C VAL A 194 9.06 7.50 -13.34
N ASP A 195 7.88 6.94 -13.57
CA ASP A 195 6.85 7.57 -14.40
C ASP A 195 6.31 8.85 -13.74
N VAL A 196 5.97 8.77 -12.45
CA VAL A 196 5.45 9.92 -11.68
C VAL A 196 6.48 11.05 -11.64
N ALA A 197 7.72 10.76 -11.21
CA ALA A 197 8.77 11.76 -11.12
C ALA A 197 9.18 12.31 -12.49
N GLY A 198 9.19 11.47 -13.54
CA GLY A 198 9.49 11.89 -14.91
C GLY A 198 8.43 12.82 -15.50
N SER A 199 7.16 12.64 -15.17
CA SER A 199 6.08 13.54 -15.55
C SER A 199 6.14 14.87 -14.78
N THR A 200 6.45 14.80 -13.48
CA THR A 200 6.53 16.01 -12.62
C THR A 200 7.78 16.85 -12.93
N TYR A 201 8.90 16.20 -13.25
CA TYR A 201 10.19 16.84 -13.49
C TYR A 201 10.78 16.45 -14.85
N PRO A 202 10.18 16.83 -15.99
CA PRO A 202 10.60 16.35 -17.33
C PRO A 202 12.00 16.81 -17.75
N TRP A 203 12.55 17.80 -17.06
CA TRP A 203 13.91 18.34 -17.27
C TRP A 203 15.00 17.57 -16.50
N LEU A 204 14.61 16.62 -15.60
CA LEU A 204 15.53 15.76 -14.87
C LEU A 204 15.72 14.42 -15.59
N PRO A 205 16.92 13.85 -15.62
CA PRO A 205 17.15 12.49 -16.09
C PRO A 205 16.74 11.45 -15.04
N VAL A 206 15.42 11.45 -14.68
CA VAL A 206 14.87 10.66 -13.56
C VAL A 206 15.22 9.19 -13.67
N LYS A 207 15.18 8.61 -14.87
CA LYS A 207 15.54 7.20 -15.11
C LYS A 207 16.98 6.86 -14.70
N ALA A 208 17.88 7.83 -14.73
CA ALA A 208 19.28 7.63 -14.38
C ALA A 208 19.60 7.88 -12.89
N ILE A 209 18.87 8.81 -12.25
CA ILE A 209 19.22 9.28 -10.90
C ILE A 209 18.31 8.73 -9.79
N LEU A 210 17.06 8.31 -10.12
CA LEU A 210 16.13 7.81 -9.10
C LEU A 210 16.55 6.41 -8.62
N VAL A 211 16.75 6.28 -7.32
CA VAL A 211 17.15 5.02 -6.67
C VAL A 211 15.94 4.17 -6.34
N ASP A 212 14.96 4.74 -5.65
CA ASP A 212 13.75 4.05 -5.23
C ASP A 212 12.68 4.15 -6.34
N ARG A 213 12.59 3.12 -7.17
CA ARG A 213 11.87 3.15 -8.47
C ARG A 213 10.45 2.63 -8.42
N TYR A 214 10.17 1.69 -7.52
CA TYR A 214 8.85 1.05 -7.39
C TYR A 214 8.25 0.58 -8.73
N PRO A 215 8.88 -0.35 -9.46
CA PRO A 215 8.45 -0.75 -10.81
C PRO A 215 7.23 -1.70 -10.73
N SER A 216 6.09 -1.18 -10.31
CA SER A 216 4.85 -1.95 -10.13
C SER A 216 4.31 -2.50 -11.44
N ASP A 217 4.50 -1.78 -12.55
CA ASP A 217 4.09 -2.21 -13.89
C ASP A 217 4.84 -3.45 -14.41
N THR A 218 6.07 -3.65 -13.96
CA THR A 218 6.84 -4.87 -14.31
C THR A 218 6.55 -6.03 -13.36
N ARG A 219 6.02 -5.75 -12.18
CA ARG A 219 5.67 -6.74 -11.14
C ARG A 219 4.25 -7.28 -11.32
N ILE A 220 3.27 -6.41 -11.53
CA ILE A 220 1.84 -6.76 -11.56
C ILE A 220 1.44 -7.82 -12.60
N PRO A 221 2.12 -7.99 -13.76
CA PRO A 221 1.80 -9.07 -14.69
C PRO A 221 1.88 -10.48 -14.09
N THR A 222 2.66 -10.66 -13.02
CA THR A 222 2.84 -11.97 -12.34
C THR A 222 1.85 -12.22 -11.22
N VAL A 223 1.03 -11.24 -10.85
CA VAL A 223 -0.02 -11.38 -9.83
C VAL A 223 -1.06 -12.40 -10.30
N LYS A 224 -1.39 -13.36 -9.43
CA LYS A 224 -2.29 -14.49 -9.72
C LYS A 224 -3.67 -14.35 -9.11
N CYS A 225 -3.84 -13.50 -8.08
CA CYS A 225 -5.13 -13.24 -7.47
C CYS A 225 -5.99 -12.25 -8.30
N PRO A 226 -7.28 -12.12 -8.02
CA PRO A 226 -8.13 -11.06 -8.58
C PRO A 226 -7.55 -9.67 -8.31
N VAL A 227 -7.52 -8.81 -9.33
CA VAL A 227 -6.92 -7.46 -9.26
C VAL A 227 -8.00 -6.41 -9.49
N VAL A 228 -8.11 -5.48 -8.54
CA VAL A 228 -8.96 -4.30 -8.64
C VAL A 228 -8.10 -3.04 -8.49
N VAL A 229 -8.17 -2.17 -9.50
CA VAL A 229 -7.49 -0.87 -9.52
C VAL A 229 -8.51 0.25 -9.55
N LEU A 230 -8.50 1.09 -8.52
CA LEU A 230 -9.38 2.26 -8.43
C LEU A 230 -8.56 3.56 -8.52
N HIS A 231 -9.07 4.56 -9.22
CA HIS A 231 -8.39 5.85 -9.31
C HIS A 231 -9.37 7.01 -9.41
N GLY A 232 -9.08 8.12 -8.70
CA GLY A 232 -9.87 9.33 -8.75
C GLY A 232 -9.66 10.08 -10.07
N ASP A 233 -10.75 10.54 -10.70
CA ASP A 233 -10.69 11.31 -11.96
C ASP A 233 -10.18 12.74 -11.77
N ARG A 234 -10.09 13.22 -10.51
CA ARG A 234 -9.55 14.53 -10.13
C ARG A 234 -8.24 14.44 -9.34
N ASP A 235 -7.54 13.31 -9.43
CA ASP A 235 -6.25 13.13 -8.79
C ASP A 235 -5.17 13.91 -9.54
N THR A 236 -4.70 15.00 -8.95
CA THR A 236 -3.64 15.86 -9.49
C THR A 236 -2.27 15.59 -8.87
N LEU A 237 -2.19 14.72 -7.84
CA LEU A 237 -0.94 14.33 -7.22
C LEU A 237 -0.33 13.10 -7.91
N VAL A 238 -1.16 12.10 -8.13
CA VAL A 238 -0.83 10.92 -8.94
C VAL A 238 -1.88 10.85 -10.05
N ASP A 239 -1.51 11.32 -11.23
CA ASP A 239 -2.44 11.36 -12.36
C ASP A 239 -3.00 9.96 -12.67
N GLN A 240 -4.29 9.90 -12.98
CA GLN A 240 -5.03 8.67 -13.27
C GLN A 240 -4.35 7.82 -14.37
N GLN A 241 -3.63 8.44 -15.30
CA GLN A 241 -2.89 7.74 -16.36
C GLN A 241 -1.89 6.71 -15.80
N PHE A 242 -1.29 6.96 -14.63
CA PHE A 242 -0.34 6.04 -14.03
C PHE A 242 -1.03 4.82 -13.41
N GLY A 243 -2.18 5.01 -12.77
CA GLY A 243 -3.03 3.91 -12.34
C GLY A 243 -3.57 3.10 -13.52
N ARG A 244 -3.94 3.77 -14.61
CA ARG A 244 -4.38 3.12 -15.85
C ARG A 244 -3.26 2.29 -16.48
N LYS A 245 -2.04 2.84 -16.57
CA LYS A 245 -0.86 2.10 -17.05
C LYS A 245 -0.59 0.85 -16.19
N LEU A 246 -0.73 0.96 -14.87
CA LEU A 246 -0.59 -0.20 -13.97
C LEU A 246 -1.66 -1.26 -14.26
N PHE A 247 -2.93 -0.83 -14.38
CA PHE A 247 -4.04 -1.72 -14.72
C PHE A 247 -3.81 -2.41 -16.06
N ASP A 248 -3.39 -1.69 -17.09
CA ASP A 248 -3.17 -2.25 -18.43
C ASP A 248 -2.06 -3.32 -18.41
N ALA A 249 -1.03 -3.12 -17.56
CA ALA A 249 0.06 -4.08 -17.37
C ALA A 249 -0.35 -5.36 -16.63
N ALA A 250 -1.39 -5.33 -15.79
CA ALA A 250 -1.85 -6.51 -15.06
C ALA A 250 -2.37 -7.61 -16.03
N ALA A 251 -2.24 -8.88 -15.62
CA ALA A 251 -2.83 -10.00 -16.35
C ALA A 251 -4.34 -9.76 -16.57
N ALA A 252 -4.86 -10.20 -17.72
CA ALA A 252 -6.28 -10.01 -18.07
C ALA A 252 -7.23 -10.69 -17.06
N THR A 253 -6.82 -11.84 -16.55
CA THR A 253 -7.53 -12.64 -15.57
C THR A 253 -6.57 -13.15 -14.51
N SER A 254 -7.09 -13.39 -13.31
CA SER A 254 -6.42 -14.14 -12.25
C SER A 254 -6.33 -15.64 -12.57
N ALA A 255 -5.65 -16.42 -11.73
CA ALA A 255 -5.51 -17.87 -11.88
C ALA A 255 -6.86 -18.61 -11.85
N ASP A 256 -7.87 -18.07 -11.16
CA ASP A 256 -9.24 -18.62 -11.11
C ASP A 256 -10.15 -18.12 -12.24
N GLY A 257 -9.60 -17.37 -13.21
CA GLY A 257 -10.35 -16.84 -14.35
C GLY A 257 -11.09 -15.52 -14.08
N THR A 258 -10.96 -14.92 -12.88
CA THR A 258 -11.59 -13.62 -12.57
C THR A 258 -10.95 -12.49 -13.39
N PRO A 259 -11.73 -11.72 -14.17
CA PRO A 259 -11.19 -10.57 -14.91
C PRO A 259 -10.65 -9.49 -13.96
N LYS A 260 -9.55 -8.83 -14.36
CA LYS A 260 -9.10 -7.61 -13.68
C LYS A 260 -10.12 -6.50 -13.82
N GLN A 261 -10.22 -5.64 -12.82
CA GLN A 261 -11.23 -4.58 -12.78
C GLN A 261 -10.59 -3.20 -12.64
N TRP A 262 -11.11 -2.25 -13.42
CA TRP A 262 -10.78 -0.83 -13.35
C TRP A 262 -11.99 -0.03 -12.91
N VAL A 263 -11.81 0.83 -11.91
CA VAL A 263 -12.86 1.72 -11.41
C VAL A 263 -12.37 3.17 -11.43
N SER A 264 -12.95 4.00 -12.28
CA SER A 264 -12.75 5.44 -12.27
C SER A 264 -13.68 6.07 -11.24
N MET A 265 -13.11 6.69 -10.20
CA MET A 265 -13.87 7.29 -9.10
C MET A 265 -14.20 8.75 -9.43
N THR A 266 -15.44 9.01 -9.83
CA THR A 266 -15.89 10.35 -10.25
C THR A 266 -15.91 11.34 -9.10
N ASN A 267 -15.31 12.54 -9.34
CA ASN A 267 -15.15 13.64 -8.38
C ASN A 267 -14.30 13.28 -7.14
N VAL A 268 -13.39 12.33 -7.28
CA VAL A 268 -12.45 11.93 -6.23
C VAL A 268 -11.05 12.44 -6.57
N ASN A 269 -10.38 13.06 -5.59
CA ASN A 269 -8.98 13.48 -5.67
C ASN A 269 -8.12 12.66 -4.69
N HIS A 270 -6.81 12.89 -4.70
CA HIS A 270 -5.85 12.13 -3.88
C HIS A 270 -6.07 12.24 -2.36
N ASN A 271 -6.64 13.35 -1.88
CA ASN A 271 -6.77 13.63 -0.44
C ASN A 271 -8.11 13.20 0.16
N ASN A 272 -9.13 12.89 -0.67
CA ASN A 272 -10.45 12.50 -0.20
C ASN A 272 -10.82 11.04 -0.54
N LEU A 273 -9.81 10.20 -0.79
CA LEU A 273 -9.99 8.80 -1.21
C LEU A 273 -10.84 7.97 -0.24
N ALA A 274 -10.62 8.09 1.08
CA ALA A 274 -11.36 7.34 2.08
C ALA A 274 -12.78 7.88 2.31
N GLU A 275 -13.03 9.15 2.03
CA GLU A 275 -14.32 9.81 2.22
C GLU A 275 -15.18 9.74 0.97
N ALA A 276 -14.79 10.48 -0.07
CA ALA A 276 -15.51 10.54 -1.33
C ALA A 276 -15.37 9.25 -2.16
N GLY A 277 -14.22 8.57 -2.04
CA GLY A 277 -13.94 7.31 -2.73
C GLY A 277 -14.66 6.09 -2.12
N ARG A 278 -15.10 6.17 -0.84
CA ARG A 278 -15.73 5.06 -0.12
C ARG A 278 -16.84 4.35 -0.91
N LYS A 279 -17.73 5.10 -1.55
CA LYS A 279 -18.85 4.56 -2.34
C LYS A 279 -18.41 3.71 -3.54
N PHE A 280 -17.14 3.83 -3.96
CA PHE A 280 -16.54 3.02 -5.01
C PHE A 280 -15.69 1.88 -4.44
N VAL A 281 -14.92 2.16 -3.37
CA VAL A 281 -13.99 1.18 -2.77
C VAL A 281 -14.75 0.08 -2.02
N LEU A 282 -15.76 0.44 -1.23
CA LEU A 282 -16.50 -0.52 -0.40
C LEU A 282 -17.18 -1.64 -1.22
N PRO A 283 -17.89 -1.37 -2.33
CA PRO A 283 -18.49 -2.43 -3.15
C PRO A 283 -17.43 -3.37 -3.76
N GLU A 284 -16.30 -2.85 -4.18
CA GLU A 284 -15.25 -3.66 -4.78
C GLU A 284 -14.58 -4.59 -3.74
N LEU A 285 -14.35 -4.07 -2.54
CA LEU A 285 -13.84 -4.88 -1.45
C LEU A 285 -14.86 -5.96 -1.04
N GLN A 286 -16.15 -5.62 -0.96
CA GLN A 286 -17.23 -6.58 -0.69
C GLN A 286 -17.26 -7.68 -1.77
N SER A 287 -17.12 -7.32 -3.04
CA SER A 287 -17.06 -8.30 -4.13
C SER A 287 -15.87 -9.27 -3.98
N LEU A 288 -14.70 -8.80 -3.54
CA LEU A 288 -13.56 -9.68 -3.24
C LEU A 288 -13.86 -10.60 -2.05
N ILE A 289 -14.52 -10.10 -1.01
CA ILE A 289 -14.92 -10.88 0.17
C ILE A 289 -16.00 -11.92 -0.17
N GLU A 290 -17.00 -11.57 -0.98
CA GLU A 290 -18.01 -12.51 -1.46
C GLU A 290 -17.40 -13.66 -2.24
N ARG A 291 -16.42 -13.39 -3.12
CA ARG A 291 -15.65 -14.41 -3.83
C ARG A 291 -14.85 -15.30 -2.88
N TRP A 292 -14.24 -14.71 -1.88
CA TRP A 292 -13.55 -15.46 -0.82
C TRP A 292 -14.52 -16.39 -0.09
N GLN A 293 -15.70 -15.92 0.32
CA GLN A 293 -16.74 -16.72 0.99
C GLN A 293 -17.20 -17.92 0.14
N GLN A 294 -17.31 -17.73 -1.17
CA GLN A 294 -17.71 -18.80 -2.10
C GLN A 294 -16.66 -19.92 -2.25
N ARG A 295 -15.44 -19.70 -1.77
CA ARG A 295 -14.34 -20.68 -1.83
C ARG A 295 -14.12 -21.43 -0.52
N GLN A 296 -14.83 -21.06 0.57
CA GLN A 296 -14.77 -21.73 1.88
C GLN A 296 -15.67 -22.96 1.88
#